data_2fe3d5de8efb38cdfb51f6df64beb825
#
_entry.id   2fe3d5de8efb38cdfb51f6df64beb825
#
_cell.length_a   1.000
_cell.length_b   1.000
_cell.length_c   1.000
_cell.angle_alpha   90.00
_cell.angle_beta   90.00
_cell.angle_gamma   90.00
#
_symmetry.space_group_name_H-M   'P 1'
#
loop_
_entity.id
_entity.type
_entity.pdbx_description
1 polymer ?
#
loop_
_entity_poly.entity_id
_entity_poly.type
_entity_poly.pdbx_seq_one_letter_code
_entity_poly.pdbx_strand_id
1 'polypeptide(L)'
;MKIRVLSLILAIVLSLGMVSMFASCGETNYAENNTTIKLGASGPLTGGAAMYGIAVKNSAQLAVDEINANGGFNGIMLELVMLDDKHDANNIATNYASLYEGGMQVSLGTVTTKPGLEFKGYANADNVFFLTPSATGDLIAEFGNGYQMCFADSDQGTASAVVFNNDYAGKKVGIFFKADDDYSVGIKDNFVKALDASFGTPVMASFTDATADSFTQQVSELKDCDVIFMPIYYDPAALFMKQGNGIVKADAIYYGCDGLDGIDAVENFDINSITQGVSYLSHFNSNTTEGAAKTYIDAYKAKYGNDAPLNQFGAAAYDCVYAIYEAMKSSGADIKANISASDLCDILKGEFDTDFVFRGITGAPEADGKSTITWTDKDGNATNGHVNKTPVSYTVKEVTNA
;
A
#
# COMPACT_ATOMS: atom_id res chain seq x y z
N MET A 1 61.29 1.57 -39.46
CA MET A 1 60.01 0.97 -39.83
C MET A 1 59.59 -0.20 -38.90
N LYS A 2 60.47 -1.09 -38.41
CA LYS A 2 60.14 -2.23 -37.58
C LYS A 2 59.65 -1.88 -36.14
N ILE A 3 60.13 -0.77 -35.55
CA ILE A 3 59.73 -0.34 -34.17
C ILE A 3 58.31 0.28 -34.14
N ARG A 4 57.86 0.96 -35.23
CA ARG A 4 56.49 1.54 -35.30
C ARG A 4 55.41 0.48 -35.51
N VAL A 5 55.73 -0.66 -36.14
CA VAL A 5 54.77 -1.76 -36.34
C VAL A 5 54.61 -2.56 -35.06
N LEU A 6 55.66 -2.71 -34.23
CA LEU A 6 55.59 -3.44 -32.95
C LEU A 6 54.74 -2.63 -31.92
N SER A 7 54.85 -1.30 -31.89
CA SER A 7 54.03 -0.47 -30.99
C SER A 7 52.55 -0.41 -31.40
N LEU A 8 52.25 -0.55 -32.71
CA LEU A 8 50.86 -0.59 -33.17
C LEU A 8 50.19 -1.93 -32.84
N ILE A 9 50.90 -3.03 -32.94
CA ILE A 9 50.41 -4.39 -32.58
C ILE A 9 50.20 -4.49 -31.05
N LEU A 10 51.08 -3.92 -30.22
CA LEU A 10 50.94 -3.88 -28.78
C LEU A 10 49.73 -3.03 -28.32
N ALA A 11 49.44 -1.91 -29.01
CA ALA A 11 48.31 -1.07 -28.74
C ALA A 11 46.95 -1.76 -29.11
N ILE A 12 46.92 -2.52 -30.20
CA ILE A 12 45.74 -3.30 -30.62
C ILE A 12 45.46 -4.47 -29.68
N VAL A 13 46.48 -5.14 -29.19
CA VAL A 13 46.34 -6.25 -28.21
C VAL A 13 45.86 -5.73 -26.85
N LEU A 14 46.32 -4.54 -26.41
CA LEU A 14 45.87 -3.89 -25.19
C LEU A 14 44.41 -3.36 -25.33
N SER A 15 44.03 -2.87 -26.51
CA SER A 15 42.62 -2.42 -26.72
C SER A 15 41.64 -3.59 -26.86
N LEU A 16 42.01 -4.74 -27.41
CA LEU A 16 41.22 -5.94 -27.44
C LEU A 16 41.13 -6.62 -26.04
N GLY A 17 42.14 -6.49 -25.19
CA GLY A 17 42.12 -7.00 -23.82
C GLY A 17 41.23 -6.18 -22.89
N MET A 18 41.05 -4.89 -23.13
CA MET A 18 40.11 -4.04 -22.36
C MET A 18 38.65 -4.19 -22.79
N VAL A 19 38.37 -4.56 -24.02
CA VAL A 19 37.00 -4.81 -24.49
C VAL A 19 36.43 -6.13 -23.95
N SER A 20 37.29 -7.11 -23.60
CA SER A 20 36.84 -8.37 -22.99
C SER A 20 36.63 -8.31 -21.48
N MET A 21 36.94 -7.18 -20.81
CA MET A 21 36.62 -6.99 -19.38
C MET A 21 35.29 -6.29 -19.12
N PHE A 22 34.61 -5.81 -20.16
CA PHE A 22 33.27 -5.21 -20.02
C PHE A 22 32.11 -6.11 -20.45
N ALA A 23 32.37 -7.36 -20.79
CA ALA A 23 31.38 -8.30 -21.27
C ALA A 23 31.07 -9.42 -20.24
N SER A 24 30.99 -9.07 -18.94
CA SER A 24 30.43 -9.98 -17.92
C SER A 24 29.98 -9.17 -16.70
N CYS A 25 29.11 -8.19 -16.91
CA CYS A 25 28.13 -7.88 -15.89
C CYS A 25 26.96 -8.85 -16.11
N GLY A 26 27.16 -10.11 -15.79
CA GLY A 26 26.05 -10.99 -15.48
C GLY A 26 25.34 -10.39 -14.29
N GLU A 27 24.04 -10.23 -14.38
CA GLU A 27 23.18 -9.82 -13.28
C GLU A 27 23.47 -10.68 -12.05
N THR A 28 23.77 -10.06 -10.92
CA THR A 28 24.14 -10.83 -9.71
C THR A 28 22.89 -11.46 -9.14
N ASN A 29 22.78 -12.79 -9.18
CA ASN A 29 21.71 -13.49 -8.51
C ASN A 29 22.01 -13.63 -7.01
N TYR A 30 21.53 -12.71 -6.20
CA TYR A 30 21.65 -12.76 -4.74
C TYR A 30 20.87 -13.92 -4.10
N ALA A 31 19.94 -14.54 -4.83
CA ALA A 31 19.17 -15.70 -4.38
C ALA A 31 19.83 -17.05 -4.68
N GLU A 32 21.02 -17.10 -5.31
CA GLU A 32 21.65 -18.36 -5.77
C GLU A 32 21.80 -19.44 -4.66
N ASN A 33 21.93 -19.00 -3.41
CA ASN A 33 22.08 -19.86 -2.23
C ASN A 33 20.79 -19.98 -1.39
N ASN A 34 19.67 -19.44 -1.85
CA ASN A 34 18.41 -19.53 -1.13
C ASN A 34 17.92 -20.99 -1.07
N THR A 35 17.39 -21.36 0.09
CA THR A 35 16.66 -22.63 0.32
C THR A 35 15.16 -22.40 0.53
N THR A 36 14.75 -21.14 0.59
CA THR A 36 13.37 -20.66 0.73
C THR A 36 13.08 -19.64 -0.39
N ILE A 37 11.81 -19.39 -0.68
CA ILE A 37 11.42 -18.21 -1.48
C ILE A 37 11.29 -17.04 -0.52
N LYS A 38 12.11 -16.00 -0.71
CA LYS A 38 12.17 -14.83 0.18
C LYS A 38 11.31 -13.68 -0.30
N LEU A 39 10.35 -13.31 0.54
CA LEU A 39 9.53 -12.12 0.39
C LEU A 39 10.15 -10.97 1.18
N GLY A 40 10.39 -9.85 0.54
CA GLY A 40 10.86 -8.63 1.19
C GLY A 40 9.76 -7.60 1.35
N ALA A 41 9.85 -6.75 2.38
CA ALA A 41 8.98 -5.61 2.56
C ALA A 41 9.70 -4.48 3.31
N SER A 42 9.28 -3.25 3.08
CA SER A 42 9.66 -2.09 3.88
C SER A 42 8.39 -1.38 4.35
N GLY A 43 8.35 -0.92 5.59
CA GLY A 43 7.19 -0.20 6.09
C GLY A 43 7.39 0.32 7.50
N PRO A 44 6.55 1.25 7.97
CA PRO A 44 6.70 1.87 9.27
C PRO A 44 6.38 0.87 10.39
N LEU A 45 7.39 0.37 11.06
CA LEU A 45 7.24 -0.47 12.25
C LEU A 45 7.32 0.37 13.54
N THR A 46 7.77 1.62 13.40
CA THR A 46 7.82 2.63 14.46
C THR A 46 7.34 3.99 13.94
N GLY A 47 7.00 4.92 14.84
CA GLY A 47 6.52 6.28 14.50
C GLY A 47 5.02 6.36 14.23
N GLY A 48 4.55 7.51 13.71
CA GLY A 48 3.13 7.87 13.60
C GLY A 48 2.29 7.06 12.61
N ALA A 49 2.90 6.20 11.78
CA ALA A 49 2.19 5.28 10.87
C ALA A 49 2.41 3.79 11.27
N ALA A 50 2.93 3.53 12.47
CA ALA A 50 3.35 2.19 12.89
C ALA A 50 2.21 1.17 12.92
N MET A 51 0.97 1.58 13.20
CA MET A 51 -0.17 0.66 13.21
C MET A 51 -0.40 0.00 11.84
N TYR A 52 -0.14 0.72 10.75
CA TYR A 52 -0.24 0.14 9.41
C TYR A 52 0.85 -0.92 9.16
N GLY A 53 2.11 -0.55 9.42
CA GLY A 53 3.24 -1.45 9.17
C GLY A 53 3.22 -2.69 10.04
N ILE A 54 2.82 -2.58 11.30
CA ILE A 54 2.68 -3.71 12.23
C ILE A 54 1.57 -4.66 11.74
N ALA A 55 0.41 -4.13 11.34
CA ALA A 55 -0.68 -4.93 10.80
C ALA A 55 -0.26 -5.67 9.52
N VAL A 56 0.41 -4.98 8.60
CA VAL A 56 0.96 -5.56 7.36
C VAL A 56 1.94 -6.69 7.67
N LYS A 57 2.93 -6.45 8.54
CA LYS A 57 3.92 -7.45 8.95
C LYS A 57 3.28 -8.70 9.56
N ASN A 58 2.38 -8.49 10.52
CA ASN A 58 1.73 -9.57 11.23
C ASN A 58 0.88 -10.44 10.29
N SER A 59 0.12 -9.80 9.41
CA SER A 59 -0.78 -10.50 8.49
C SER A 59 -0.03 -11.22 7.37
N ALA A 60 1.00 -10.60 6.81
CA ALA A 60 1.87 -11.27 5.85
C ALA A 60 2.59 -12.48 6.47
N GLN A 61 3.07 -12.35 7.73
CA GLN A 61 3.68 -13.46 8.45
C GLN A 61 2.67 -14.56 8.77
N LEU A 62 1.41 -14.22 9.07
CA LEU A 62 0.35 -15.21 9.26
C LEU A 62 0.13 -16.04 7.99
N ALA A 63 0.01 -15.38 6.83
CA ALA A 63 -0.15 -16.06 5.55
C ALA A 63 1.05 -16.97 5.21
N VAL A 64 2.28 -16.47 5.41
CA VAL A 64 3.51 -17.26 5.23
C VAL A 64 3.51 -18.51 6.11
N ASP A 65 3.14 -18.38 7.39
CA ASP A 65 3.11 -19.51 8.31
C ASP A 65 2.04 -20.55 7.92
N GLU A 66 0.87 -20.11 7.47
CA GLU A 66 -0.19 -21.00 7.00
C GLU A 66 0.21 -21.76 5.74
N ILE A 67 0.81 -21.07 4.76
CA ILE A 67 1.33 -21.69 3.54
C ILE A 67 2.41 -22.72 3.89
N ASN A 68 3.34 -22.36 4.77
CA ASN A 68 4.43 -23.25 5.21
C ASN A 68 3.92 -24.46 5.98
N ALA A 69 2.92 -24.28 6.86
CA ALA A 69 2.28 -25.39 7.58
C ALA A 69 1.59 -26.38 6.63
N ASN A 70 1.18 -25.92 5.44
CA ASN A 70 0.60 -26.76 4.39
C ASN A 70 1.64 -27.29 3.38
N GLY A 71 2.94 -27.19 3.70
CA GLY A 71 4.05 -27.76 2.89
C GLY A 71 4.72 -26.78 1.93
N GLY A 72 4.40 -25.48 2.01
CA GLY A 72 5.02 -24.44 1.20
C GLY A 72 4.64 -24.51 -0.29
N PHE A 73 5.46 -23.89 -1.13
CA PHE A 73 5.32 -23.97 -2.59
C PHE A 73 6.08 -25.19 -3.12
N ASN A 74 5.38 -26.24 -3.51
CA ASN A 74 6.00 -27.50 -3.99
C ASN A 74 7.10 -28.06 -3.06
N GLY A 75 6.94 -27.92 -1.74
CA GLY A 75 7.91 -28.31 -0.74
C GLY A 75 8.96 -27.25 -0.39
N ILE A 76 8.94 -26.08 -1.04
CA ILE A 76 9.82 -24.94 -0.74
C ILE A 76 9.09 -24.01 0.22
N MET A 77 9.72 -23.71 1.37
CA MET A 77 9.13 -22.79 2.35
C MET A 77 9.27 -21.34 1.88
N LEU A 78 8.35 -20.48 2.32
CA LEU A 78 8.40 -19.04 2.16
C LEU A 78 9.06 -18.41 3.40
N GLU A 79 9.77 -17.31 3.21
CA GLU A 79 10.39 -16.52 4.28
C GLU A 79 10.02 -15.04 4.09
N LEU A 80 9.57 -14.36 5.15
CA LEU A 80 9.28 -12.94 5.12
C LEU A 80 10.34 -12.16 5.89
N VAL A 81 10.90 -11.14 5.24
CA VAL A 81 11.78 -10.14 5.87
C VAL A 81 11.16 -8.76 5.67
N MET A 82 10.82 -8.08 6.77
CA MET A 82 10.30 -6.70 6.72
C MET A 82 11.16 -5.77 7.55
N LEU A 83 11.59 -4.66 6.94
CA LEU A 83 12.43 -3.63 7.53
C LEU A 83 11.63 -2.37 7.85
N ASP A 84 12.04 -1.67 8.92
CA ASP A 84 11.43 -0.42 9.34
C ASP A 84 11.91 0.76 8.49
N ASP A 85 11.00 1.42 7.77
CA ASP A 85 11.29 2.67 7.07
C ASP A 85 10.84 3.93 7.83
N LYS A 86 10.11 3.77 8.93
CA LYS A 86 9.61 4.88 9.76
C LYS A 86 8.72 5.87 9.01
N HIS A 87 8.11 5.45 7.90
CA HIS A 87 7.37 6.33 7.00
C HIS A 87 8.27 7.41 6.34
N ASP A 88 9.56 7.13 6.20
CA ASP A 88 10.56 8.06 5.63
C ASP A 88 11.20 7.45 4.37
N ALA A 89 10.97 8.08 3.22
CA ALA A 89 11.52 7.66 1.93
C ALA A 89 13.06 7.61 1.91
N ASN A 90 13.74 8.40 2.76
CA ASN A 90 15.20 8.39 2.87
C ASN A 90 15.77 7.04 3.36
N ASN A 91 14.96 6.23 4.05
CA ASN A 91 15.38 4.91 4.51
C ASN A 91 15.28 3.83 3.42
N ILE A 92 14.57 4.10 2.31
CA ILE A 92 14.25 3.08 1.31
C ILE A 92 15.48 2.56 0.58
N ALA A 93 16.42 3.42 0.19
CA ALA A 93 17.65 2.99 -0.48
C ALA A 93 18.40 1.92 0.34
N THR A 94 18.54 2.14 1.64
CA THR A 94 19.23 1.22 2.55
C THR A 94 18.43 -0.06 2.78
N ASN A 95 17.12 0.07 3.00
CA ASN A 95 16.24 -1.08 3.22
C ASN A 95 16.18 -1.96 1.97
N TYR A 96 15.98 -1.35 0.79
CA TYR A 96 15.94 -2.08 -0.47
C TYR A 96 17.24 -2.85 -0.71
N ALA A 97 18.39 -2.18 -0.62
CA ALA A 97 19.69 -2.85 -0.80
C ALA A 97 19.87 -4.02 0.18
N SER A 98 19.50 -3.83 1.46
CA SER A 98 19.60 -4.90 2.47
C SER A 98 18.69 -6.09 2.16
N LEU A 99 17.49 -5.86 1.66
CA LEU A 99 16.57 -6.92 1.24
C LEU A 99 17.07 -7.65 0.00
N TYR A 100 17.47 -6.90 -1.03
CA TYR A 100 17.89 -7.45 -2.31
C TYR A 100 19.19 -8.24 -2.21
N GLU A 101 20.23 -7.68 -1.57
CA GLU A 101 21.48 -8.37 -1.29
C GLU A 101 21.29 -9.54 -0.30
N GLY A 102 20.26 -9.48 0.55
CA GLY A 102 19.82 -10.58 1.41
C GLY A 102 19.11 -11.72 0.68
N GLY A 103 18.95 -11.61 -0.64
CA GLY A 103 18.35 -12.64 -1.49
C GLY A 103 16.83 -12.54 -1.63
N MET A 104 16.24 -11.36 -1.46
CA MET A 104 14.82 -11.11 -1.78
C MET A 104 14.53 -11.44 -3.25
N GLN A 105 13.47 -12.19 -3.50
CA GLN A 105 13.10 -12.63 -4.85
C GLN A 105 11.78 -11.98 -5.31
N VAL A 106 10.92 -11.62 -4.37
CA VAL A 106 9.64 -10.94 -4.59
C VAL A 106 9.38 -10.03 -3.41
N SER A 107 8.60 -8.97 -3.59
CA SER A 107 8.37 -8.01 -2.51
C SER A 107 6.88 -7.70 -2.29
N LEU A 108 6.54 -7.33 -1.05
CA LEU A 108 5.30 -6.64 -0.71
C LEU A 108 5.45 -5.11 -0.84
N GLY A 109 6.56 -4.63 -1.41
CA GLY A 109 6.85 -3.21 -1.59
C GLY A 109 6.92 -2.47 -0.27
N THR A 110 6.17 -1.38 -0.19
CA THR A 110 6.07 -0.54 0.99
C THR A 110 4.62 -0.39 1.47
N VAL A 111 4.47 0.24 2.63
CA VAL A 111 3.15 0.45 3.24
C VAL A 111 2.58 1.83 2.93
N THR A 112 3.43 2.85 2.75
CA THR A 112 2.99 4.23 2.51
C THR A 112 3.48 4.77 1.17
N THR A 113 2.76 5.72 0.59
CA THR A 113 2.92 6.18 -0.79
C THR A 113 4.31 6.74 -1.09
N LYS A 114 4.81 7.71 -0.31
CA LYS A 114 6.09 8.36 -0.59
C LYS A 114 7.29 7.40 -0.54
N PRO A 115 7.43 6.52 0.48
CA PRO A 115 8.38 5.39 0.43
C PRO A 115 8.17 4.46 -0.77
N GLY A 116 6.91 4.21 -1.18
CA GLY A 116 6.58 3.35 -2.32
C GLY A 116 7.07 3.87 -3.65
N LEU A 117 6.96 5.17 -3.87
CA LEU A 117 7.47 5.83 -5.09
C LEU A 117 8.99 5.69 -5.20
N GLU A 118 9.70 5.79 -4.09
CA GLU A 118 11.16 5.58 -4.05
C GLU A 118 11.53 4.11 -4.27
N PHE A 119 10.83 3.18 -3.58
CA PHE A 119 11.04 1.73 -3.71
C PHE A 119 10.87 1.24 -5.16
N LYS A 120 9.86 1.74 -5.86
CA LYS A 120 9.59 1.43 -7.26
C LYS A 120 10.80 1.67 -8.17
N GLY A 121 11.54 2.75 -7.92
CA GLY A 121 12.73 3.08 -8.72
C GLY A 121 13.77 1.96 -8.69
N TYR A 122 14.07 1.44 -7.51
CA TYR A 122 15.00 0.32 -7.32
C TYR A 122 14.44 -0.99 -7.86
N ALA A 123 13.18 -1.30 -7.55
CA ALA A 123 12.53 -2.54 -7.99
C ALA A 123 12.45 -2.64 -9.53
N ASN A 124 12.22 -1.52 -10.23
CA ASN A 124 12.25 -1.50 -11.68
C ASN A 124 13.68 -1.65 -12.25
N ALA A 125 14.69 -1.07 -11.60
CA ALA A 125 16.08 -1.17 -12.05
C ALA A 125 16.61 -2.60 -11.96
N ASP A 126 16.22 -3.34 -10.91
CA ASP A 126 16.68 -4.70 -10.63
C ASP A 126 15.68 -5.78 -11.10
N ASN A 127 14.65 -5.41 -11.85
CA ASN A 127 13.56 -6.29 -12.30
C ASN A 127 12.97 -7.14 -11.16
N VAL A 128 12.57 -6.50 -10.05
CA VAL A 128 11.93 -7.14 -8.91
C VAL A 128 10.42 -6.87 -8.93
N PHE A 129 9.62 -7.92 -8.94
CA PHE A 129 8.17 -7.81 -8.78
C PHE A 129 7.81 -7.38 -7.35
N PHE A 130 6.87 -6.45 -7.22
CA PHE A 130 6.27 -6.17 -5.92
C PHE A 130 4.76 -5.96 -6.00
N LEU A 131 4.04 -6.44 -4.97
CA LEU A 131 2.61 -6.28 -4.79
C LEU A 131 2.36 -5.58 -3.46
N THR A 132 2.08 -4.26 -3.50
CA THR A 132 1.88 -3.49 -2.28
C THR A 132 0.48 -3.67 -1.70
N PRO A 133 0.36 -3.90 -0.38
CA PRO A 133 -0.93 -3.99 0.29
C PRO A 133 -1.60 -2.64 0.55
N SER A 134 -0.84 -1.53 0.51
CA SER A 134 -1.24 -0.30 1.19
C SER A 134 -0.74 0.99 0.55
N ALA A 135 0.36 0.99 -0.20
CA ALA A 135 0.85 2.19 -0.86
C ALA A 135 -0.01 2.52 -2.08
N THR A 136 -0.85 3.56 -1.97
CA THR A 136 -1.98 3.85 -2.87
C THR A 136 -1.67 4.82 -4.01
N GLY A 137 -0.51 5.48 -4.00
CA GLY A 137 -0.14 6.42 -5.08
C GLY A 137 -0.26 5.78 -6.47
N ASP A 138 -0.96 6.45 -7.40
CA ASP A 138 -1.20 5.92 -8.76
C ASP A 138 0.10 5.54 -9.47
N LEU A 139 1.15 6.36 -9.34
CA LEU A 139 2.43 6.13 -10.00
C LEU A 139 3.19 4.90 -9.46
N ILE A 140 2.78 4.30 -8.34
CA ILE A 140 3.44 3.10 -7.80
C ILE A 140 3.24 1.90 -8.74
N ALA A 141 2.03 1.73 -9.26
CA ALA A 141 1.68 0.64 -10.15
C ALA A 141 1.98 0.96 -11.63
N GLU A 142 1.90 2.22 -12.05
CA GLU A 142 2.07 2.60 -13.45
C GLU A 142 3.46 2.29 -14.00
N PHE A 143 3.52 1.61 -15.16
CA PHE A 143 4.74 1.40 -15.96
C PHE A 143 5.92 0.77 -15.23
N GLY A 144 5.74 -0.44 -14.71
CA GLY A 144 6.87 -1.11 -14.06
C GLY A 144 6.55 -2.50 -13.53
N ASN A 145 7.21 -2.83 -12.43
CA ASN A 145 7.09 -4.11 -11.74
C ASN A 145 6.21 -4.04 -10.49
N GLY A 146 5.56 -2.88 -10.28
CA GLY A 146 4.70 -2.62 -9.12
C GLY A 146 3.25 -2.94 -9.39
N TYR A 147 2.62 -3.63 -8.45
CA TYR A 147 1.20 -3.94 -8.45
C TYR A 147 0.60 -3.54 -7.10
N GLN A 148 -0.67 -3.16 -7.09
CA GLN A 148 -1.40 -2.77 -5.90
C GLN A 148 -2.45 -3.83 -5.53
N MET A 149 -2.56 -4.16 -4.25
CA MET A 149 -3.69 -4.88 -3.68
C MET A 149 -4.71 -3.89 -3.06
N CYS A 150 -4.28 -2.68 -2.74
CA CYS A 150 -5.12 -1.54 -2.35
C CYS A 150 -5.58 -0.77 -3.59
N PHE A 151 -6.67 -0.02 -3.47
CA PHE A 151 -7.13 0.89 -4.53
C PHE A 151 -6.23 2.14 -4.61
N ALA A 152 -6.16 2.77 -5.79
CA ALA A 152 -5.30 3.92 -6.02
C ALA A 152 -5.84 5.22 -5.37
N ASP A 153 -4.98 6.23 -5.24
CA ASP A 153 -5.38 7.57 -4.75
C ASP A 153 -6.46 8.21 -5.62
N SER A 154 -6.38 8.01 -6.94
CA SER A 154 -7.42 8.48 -7.87
C SER A 154 -8.78 7.80 -7.65
N ASP A 155 -8.78 6.50 -7.32
CA ASP A 155 -10.00 5.75 -7.00
C ASP A 155 -10.60 6.24 -5.68
N GLN A 156 -9.78 6.48 -4.66
CA GLN A 156 -10.23 7.00 -3.38
C GLN A 156 -10.85 8.38 -3.49
N GLY A 157 -10.18 9.29 -4.20
CA GLY A 157 -10.70 10.64 -4.43
C GLY A 157 -12.04 10.62 -5.18
N THR A 158 -12.11 9.84 -6.25
CA THR A 158 -13.33 9.70 -7.06
C THR A 158 -14.47 9.05 -6.28
N ALA A 159 -14.20 7.95 -5.57
CA ALA A 159 -15.20 7.25 -4.77
C ALA A 159 -15.72 8.12 -3.61
N SER A 160 -14.83 8.87 -2.95
CA SER A 160 -15.24 9.85 -1.93
C SER A 160 -16.15 10.93 -2.51
N ALA A 161 -15.83 11.46 -3.68
CA ALA A 161 -16.68 12.44 -4.35
C ALA A 161 -18.05 11.86 -4.71
N VAL A 162 -18.14 10.61 -5.13
CA VAL A 162 -19.42 9.92 -5.39
C VAL A 162 -20.27 9.86 -4.11
N VAL A 163 -19.69 9.52 -2.96
CA VAL A 163 -20.38 9.54 -1.67
C VAL A 163 -20.89 10.95 -1.35
N PHE A 164 -20.04 11.97 -1.53
CA PHE A 164 -20.42 13.36 -1.25
C PHE A 164 -21.56 13.83 -2.15
N ASN A 165 -21.48 13.54 -3.45
CA ASN A 165 -22.50 13.92 -4.42
C ASN A 165 -23.88 13.29 -4.10
N ASN A 166 -23.88 12.06 -3.57
CA ASN A 166 -25.12 11.33 -3.24
C ASN A 166 -25.68 11.71 -1.86
N ASP A 167 -24.82 11.74 -0.83
CA ASP A 167 -25.26 11.73 0.58
C ASP A 167 -25.19 13.12 1.22
N TYR A 168 -24.36 14.03 0.69
CA TYR A 168 -24.10 15.34 1.29
C TYR A 168 -24.49 16.52 0.41
N ALA A 169 -25.37 16.33 -0.59
CA ALA A 169 -25.85 17.41 -1.47
C ALA A 169 -26.38 18.62 -0.66
N GLY A 170 -25.89 19.81 -1.01
CA GLY A 170 -26.25 21.06 -0.33
C GLY A 170 -25.54 21.33 1.00
N LYS A 171 -24.64 20.46 1.42
CA LYS A 171 -23.79 20.63 2.61
C LYS A 171 -22.56 21.47 2.29
N LYS A 172 -22.08 22.23 3.27
CA LYS A 172 -20.85 22.99 3.17
C LYS A 172 -19.66 22.05 3.38
N VAL A 173 -18.83 21.90 2.36
CA VAL A 173 -17.67 20.99 2.36
C VAL A 173 -16.40 21.73 2.77
N GLY A 174 -15.65 21.15 3.70
CA GLY A 174 -14.27 21.50 4.02
C GLY A 174 -13.32 20.39 3.63
N ILE A 175 -12.05 20.72 3.39
CA ILE A 175 -10.99 19.74 3.13
C ILE A 175 -9.80 20.05 4.03
N PHE A 176 -9.41 19.08 4.87
CA PHE A 176 -8.21 19.16 5.70
C PHE A 176 -7.18 18.18 5.16
N PHE A 177 -6.04 18.70 4.67
CA PHE A 177 -5.07 17.90 3.93
C PHE A 177 -3.61 18.29 4.23
N LYS A 178 -2.67 17.37 4.00
CA LYS A 178 -1.24 17.59 4.13
C LYS A 178 -0.66 18.01 2.78
N ALA A 179 -0.14 19.23 2.70
CA ALA A 179 0.26 19.85 1.43
C ALA A 179 1.62 19.34 0.88
N ASP A 180 2.44 18.71 1.70
CA ASP A 180 3.76 18.15 1.37
C ASP A 180 3.76 16.61 1.32
N ASP A 181 2.58 15.99 1.13
CA ASP A 181 2.41 14.55 1.05
C ASP A 181 1.69 14.16 -0.25
N ASP A 182 2.35 13.34 -1.09
CA ASP A 182 1.84 12.90 -2.40
C ASP A 182 0.50 12.17 -2.27
N TYR A 183 0.32 11.30 -1.25
CA TYR A 183 -0.93 10.62 -0.92
C TYR A 183 -2.07 11.60 -0.67
N SER A 184 -1.86 12.54 0.26
CA SER A 184 -2.88 13.51 0.66
C SER A 184 -3.30 14.42 -0.49
N VAL A 185 -2.33 14.91 -1.27
CA VAL A 185 -2.55 15.78 -2.42
C VAL A 185 -3.21 15.02 -3.56
N GLY A 186 -2.77 13.81 -3.87
CA GLY A 186 -3.31 12.97 -4.94
C GLY A 186 -4.81 12.68 -4.74
N ILE A 187 -5.19 12.23 -3.55
CA ILE A 187 -6.60 11.97 -3.22
C ILE A 187 -7.43 13.25 -3.27
N LYS A 188 -6.94 14.34 -2.63
CA LYS A 188 -7.64 15.63 -2.62
C LYS A 188 -7.88 16.16 -4.04
N ASP A 189 -6.91 16.10 -4.93
CA ASP A 189 -7.03 16.61 -6.29
C ASP A 189 -8.07 15.83 -7.10
N ASN A 190 -8.07 14.50 -6.99
CA ASN A 190 -9.08 13.66 -7.65
C ASN A 190 -10.49 13.83 -7.04
N PHE A 191 -10.59 14.02 -5.72
CA PHE A 191 -11.85 14.35 -5.05
C PHE A 191 -12.44 15.67 -5.59
N VAL A 192 -11.65 16.75 -5.59
CA VAL A 192 -12.09 18.07 -6.06
C VAL A 192 -12.51 18.03 -7.53
N LYS A 193 -11.78 17.28 -8.36
CA LYS A 193 -12.09 17.10 -9.78
C LYS A 193 -13.42 16.39 -10.02
N ALA A 194 -13.78 15.42 -9.16
CA ALA A 194 -14.98 14.59 -9.29
C ALA A 194 -16.18 15.12 -8.49
N LEU A 195 -15.97 16.10 -7.58
CA LEU A 195 -17.03 16.70 -6.78
C LEU A 195 -17.97 17.51 -7.68
N ASP A 196 -19.29 17.36 -7.48
CA ASP A 196 -20.31 18.08 -8.24
C ASP A 196 -20.18 19.61 -8.04
N ALA A 197 -20.29 20.35 -9.13
CA ALA A 197 -20.18 21.81 -9.13
C ALA A 197 -21.19 22.53 -8.23
N SER A 198 -22.29 21.88 -7.86
CA SER A 198 -23.30 22.41 -6.94
C SER A 198 -22.79 22.66 -5.53
N PHE A 199 -21.70 22.00 -5.12
CA PHE A 199 -21.04 22.26 -3.82
C PHE A 199 -20.26 23.58 -3.79
N GLY A 200 -20.00 24.19 -4.94
CA GLY A 200 -19.12 25.34 -5.04
C GLY A 200 -17.68 24.99 -4.72
N THR A 201 -16.90 25.98 -4.28
CA THR A 201 -15.49 25.74 -3.91
C THR A 201 -15.41 25.29 -2.45
N PRO A 202 -14.89 24.09 -2.14
CA PRO A 202 -14.66 23.64 -0.76
C PRO A 202 -13.73 24.58 0.02
N VAL A 203 -13.93 24.68 1.32
CA VAL A 203 -13.02 25.42 2.20
C VAL A 203 -11.75 24.56 2.39
N MET A 204 -10.60 25.10 1.98
CA MET A 204 -9.32 24.40 2.06
C MET A 204 -8.56 24.79 3.32
N ALA A 205 -8.12 23.81 4.10
CA ALA A 205 -7.20 24.01 5.22
C ALA A 205 -6.09 22.98 5.13
N SER A 206 -4.85 23.45 5.04
CA SER A 206 -3.69 22.57 4.88
C SER A 206 -2.68 22.69 6.01
N PHE A 207 -1.83 21.67 6.13
CA PHE A 207 -0.67 21.67 6.98
C PHE A 207 0.51 21.00 6.26
N THR A 208 1.70 21.06 6.85
CA THR A 208 2.92 20.39 6.42
C THR A 208 3.59 19.75 7.63
N ASP A 209 4.64 18.95 7.44
CA ASP A 209 5.43 18.39 8.55
C ASP A 209 5.87 19.47 9.55
N ALA A 210 6.24 20.64 9.05
CA ALA A 210 6.68 21.75 9.89
C ALA A 210 5.58 22.36 10.77
N THR A 211 4.30 22.08 10.49
CA THR A 211 3.13 22.65 11.20
C THR A 211 2.19 21.59 11.76
N ALA A 212 2.65 20.33 11.84
CA ALA A 212 1.82 19.20 12.28
C ALA A 212 1.57 19.12 13.80
N ASP A 213 2.18 20.00 14.60
CA ASP A 213 2.04 19.98 16.06
C ASP A 213 0.74 20.62 16.57
N SER A 214 0.07 21.44 15.75
CA SER A 214 -1.18 22.13 16.12
C SER A 214 -1.99 22.54 14.91
N PHE A 215 -3.29 22.29 14.96
CA PHE A 215 -4.27 22.59 13.90
C PHE A 215 -5.32 23.63 14.29
N THR A 216 -5.04 24.47 15.30
CA THR A 216 -5.99 25.47 15.81
C THR A 216 -6.48 26.43 14.72
N GLN A 217 -5.60 26.82 13.78
CA GLN A 217 -5.96 27.65 12.64
C GLN A 217 -6.89 26.90 11.70
N GLN A 218 -6.54 25.68 11.30
CA GLN A 218 -7.32 24.83 10.37
C GLN A 218 -8.68 24.48 10.96
N VAL A 219 -8.76 24.21 12.27
CA VAL A 219 -10.03 24.03 13.00
C VAL A 219 -10.89 25.28 12.89
N SER A 220 -10.31 26.48 13.08
CA SER A 220 -11.04 27.73 12.96
C SER A 220 -11.56 28.01 11.56
N GLU A 221 -10.81 27.62 10.52
CA GLU A 221 -11.19 27.75 9.12
C GLU A 221 -12.35 26.82 8.75
N LEU A 222 -12.34 25.58 9.29
CA LEU A 222 -13.29 24.52 8.96
C LEU A 222 -14.49 24.41 9.91
N LYS A 223 -14.54 25.17 11.00
CA LYS A 223 -15.53 25.02 12.08
C LYS A 223 -17.00 25.07 11.63
N ASP A 224 -17.29 25.81 10.54
CA ASP A 224 -18.65 26.01 10.01
C ASP A 224 -18.96 25.05 8.83
N CYS A 225 -18.12 24.07 8.54
CA CYS A 225 -18.37 23.05 7.53
C CYS A 225 -19.29 21.96 8.08
N ASP A 226 -20.15 21.40 7.22
CA ASP A 226 -21.05 20.30 7.56
C ASP A 226 -20.37 18.95 7.40
N VAL A 227 -19.48 18.85 6.41
CA VAL A 227 -18.65 17.66 6.17
C VAL A 227 -17.24 18.12 5.90
N ILE A 228 -16.28 17.50 6.58
CA ILE A 228 -14.84 17.76 6.42
C ILE A 228 -14.19 16.52 5.85
N PHE A 229 -13.77 16.61 4.57
CA PHE A 229 -12.97 15.56 3.93
C PHE A 229 -11.54 15.61 4.43
N MET A 230 -11.01 14.46 4.83
CA MET A 230 -9.72 14.32 5.50
C MET A 230 -8.86 13.25 4.80
N PRO A 231 -8.28 13.54 3.60
CA PRO A 231 -7.37 12.63 2.93
C PRO A 231 -5.98 12.67 3.60
N ILE A 232 -5.90 12.15 4.80
CA ILE A 232 -4.72 12.15 5.68
C ILE A 232 -4.67 10.87 6.52
N TYR A 233 -3.54 10.63 7.19
CA TYR A 233 -3.38 9.52 8.11
C TYR A 233 -4.04 9.77 9.47
N TYR A 234 -4.25 8.69 10.24
CA TYR A 234 -5.01 8.70 11.50
C TYR A 234 -4.46 9.65 12.57
N ASP A 235 -3.13 9.78 12.73
CA ASP A 235 -2.53 10.60 13.79
C ASP A 235 -2.86 12.09 13.66
N PRO A 236 -2.58 12.77 12.52
CA PRO A 236 -3.00 14.17 12.32
C PRO A 236 -4.52 14.33 12.34
N ALA A 237 -5.28 13.32 11.87
CA ALA A 237 -6.73 13.36 11.93
C ALA A 237 -7.24 13.35 13.37
N ALA A 238 -6.71 12.48 14.23
CA ALA A 238 -7.06 12.42 15.65
C ALA A 238 -6.74 13.73 16.36
N LEU A 239 -5.58 14.32 16.09
CA LEU A 239 -5.20 15.62 16.65
C LEU A 239 -6.15 16.74 16.23
N PHE A 240 -6.52 16.80 14.93
CA PHE A 240 -7.49 17.76 14.42
C PHE A 240 -8.86 17.58 15.10
N MET A 241 -9.37 16.35 15.15
CA MET A 241 -10.66 16.03 15.79
C MET A 241 -10.65 16.40 17.28
N LYS A 242 -9.57 16.10 18.00
CA LYS A 242 -9.39 16.45 19.41
C LYS A 242 -9.40 17.98 19.64
N GLN A 243 -8.68 18.73 18.80
CA GLN A 243 -8.65 20.20 18.88
C GLN A 243 -9.94 20.85 18.39
N GLY A 244 -10.66 20.20 17.46
CA GLY A 244 -11.96 20.65 16.95
C GLY A 244 -13.14 20.39 17.87
N ASN A 245 -12.96 19.57 18.91
CA ASN A 245 -14.04 19.22 19.82
C ASN A 245 -14.62 20.46 20.53
N GLY A 246 -15.93 20.66 20.43
CA GLY A 246 -16.61 21.86 20.95
C GLY A 246 -16.42 23.15 20.12
N ILE A 247 -15.66 23.10 19.00
CA ILE A 247 -15.42 24.23 18.08
C ILE A 247 -16.06 23.97 16.71
N VAL A 248 -15.78 22.81 16.11
CA VAL A 248 -16.43 22.35 14.88
C VAL A 248 -17.89 22.02 15.19
N LYS A 249 -18.79 22.27 14.25
CA LYS A 249 -20.22 21.94 14.38
C LYS A 249 -20.43 20.57 15.00
N ALA A 250 -21.33 20.46 15.98
CA ALA A 250 -21.58 19.23 16.71
C ALA A 250 -22.13 18.09 15.84
N ASP A 251 -22.85 18.45 14.77
CA ASP A 251 -23.46 17.55 13.79
C ASP A 251 -22.62 17.38 12.51
N ALA A 252 -21.39 17.90 12.48
CA ALA A 252 -20.49 17.72 11.34
C ALA A 252 -20.06 16.26 11.21
N ILE A 253 -19.60 15.91 10.00
CA ILE A 253 -19.02 14.60 9.70
C ILE A 253 -17.57 14.79 9.29
N TYR A 254 -16.68 14.05 9.91
CA TYR A 254 -15.32 13.83 9.46
C TYR A 254 -15.31 12.62 8.51
N TYR A 255 -15.01 12.86 7.25
CA TYR A 255 -14.98 11.81 6.25
C TYR A 255 -13.56 11.63 5.71
N GLY A 256 -12.98 10.48 5.90
CA GLY A 256 -11.62 10.16 5.46
C GLY A 256 -11.56 9.18 4.31
N CYS A 257 -10.35 8.88 3.94
CA CYS A 257 -9.98 7.80 3.04
C CYS A 257 -9.39 6.63 3.86
N ASP A 258 -8.74 5.68 3.21
CA ASP A 258 -8.17 4.51 3.89
C ASP A 258 -7.20 4.88 5.03
N GLY A 259 -6.50 6.02 4.93
CA GLY A 259 -5.60 6.53 5.97
C GLY A 259 -6.26 6.86 7.31
N LEU A 260 -7.59 6.83 7.43
CA LEU A 260 -8.26 6.93 8.72
C LEU A 260 -8.44 5.57 9.42
N ASP A 261 -8.15 4.45 8.76
CA ASP A 261 -8.28 3.14 9.39
C ASP A 261 -7.31 3.01 10.59
N GLY A 262 -7.85 2.74 11.77
CA GLY A 262 -7.13 2.76 13.04
C GLY A 262 -7.35 4.02 13.87
N ILE A 263 -8.18 4.98 13.42
CA ILE A 263 -8.49 6.22 14.14
C ILE A 263 -9.06 5.99 15.55
N ASP A 264 -9.77 4.89 15.73
CA ASP A 264 -10.39 4.46 17.01
C ASP A 264 -9.38 3.85 18.00
N ALA A 265 -8.15 3.55 17.54
CA ALA A 265 -7.08 2.96 18.34
C ALA A 265 -5.92 3.94 18.61
N VAL A 266 -6.05 5.21 18.23
CA VAL A 266 -5.00 6.23 18.45
C VAL A 266 -4.80 6.50 19.93
N GLU A 267 -3.55 6.42 20.39
CA GLU A 267 -3.19 6.68 21.78
C GLU A 267 -3.60 8.11 22.20
N ASN A 268 -4.21 8.25 23.36
CA ASN A 268 -4.68 9.53 23.92
C ASN A 268 -5.78 10.25 23.09
N PHE A 269 -6.47 9.53 22.23
CA PHE A 269 -7.67 9.99 21.55
C PHE A 269 -8.82 8.99 21.75
N ASP A 270 -9.89 9.43 22.41
CA ASP A 270 -11.14 8.67 22.48
C ASP A 270 -12.12 9.22 21.46
N ILE A 271 -12.38 8.46 20.42
CA ILE A 271 -13.32 8.83 19.36
C ILE A 271 -14.74 9.06 19.89
N ASN A 272 -15.12 8.49 21.03
CA ASN A 272 -16.41 8.68 21.65
C ASN A 272 -16.50 10.00 22.43
N SER A 273 -15.38 10.72 22.64
CA SER A 273 -15.35 12.01 23.32
C SER A 273 -15.80 13.17 22.44
N ILE A 274 -15.87 12.98 21.12
CA ILE A 274 -16.38 13.99 20.16
C ILE A 274 -17.87 13.75 19.85
N THR A 275 -18.58 14.77 19.38
CA THR A 275 -19.99 14.67 18.97
C THR A 275 -20.17 14.34 17.51
N GLN A 276 -19.19 14.68 16.68
CA GLN A 276 -19.18 14.52 15.22
C GLN A 276 -19.19 13.05 14.82
N GLY A 277 -19.75 12.78 13.63
CA GLY A 277 -19.64 11.49 12.96
C GLY A 277 -18.26 11.28 12.35
N VAL A 278 -17.82 10.02 12.24
CA VAL A 278 -16.55 9.65 11.58
C VAL A 278 -16.78 8.48 10.64
N SER A 279 -16.44 8.67 9.37
CA SER A 279 -16.52 7.65 8.32
C SER A 279 -15.28 7.69 7.44
N TYR A 280 -14.94 6.59 6.79
CA TYR A 280 -13.83 6.53 5.83
C TYR A 280 -14.04 5.43 4.78
N LEU A 281 -13.23 5.46 3.71
CA LEU A 281 -13.18 4.41 2.71
C LEU A 281 -12.37 3.20 3.22
N SER A 282 -12.88 2.00 2.96
CA SER A 282 -12.19 0.76 3.27
C SER A 282 -12.51 -0.32 2.22
N HIS A 283 -11.68 -1.33 2.14
CA HIS A 283 -11.94 -2.55 1.39
C HIS A 283 -11.99 -3.80 2.30
N PHE A 284 -12.06 -3.61 3.61
CA PHE A 284 -12.12 -4.69 4.59
C PHE A 284 -12.96 -4.28 5.80
N ASN A 285 -13.80 -5.19 6.26
CA ASN A 285 -14.59 -5.01 7.46
C ASN A 285 -14.02 -5.86 8.62
N SER A 286 -13.29 -5.23 9.53
CA SER A 286 -12.70 -5.88 10.70
C SER A 286 -13.73 -6.41 11.71
N ASN A 287 -15.00 -6.04 11.57
CA ASN A 287 -16.11 -6.44 12.43
C ASN A 287 -16.99 -7.53 11.79
N THR A 288 -16.60 -8.10 10.65
CA THR A 288 -17.38 -9.19 10.04
C THR A 288 -17.44 -10.42 10.95
N THR A 289 -18.59 -11.08 10.96
CA THR A 289 -18.88 -12.22 11.83
C THR A 289 -18.92 -13.56 11.10
N GLU A 290 -18.68 -13.56 9.78
CA GLU A 290 -18.78 -14.75 8.93
C GLU A 290 -17.83 -14.71 7.73
N GLY A 291 -17.73 -15.84 7.04
CA GLY A 291 -16.93 -15.96 5.80
C GLY A 291 -15.42 -16.05 6.03
N ALA A 292 -14.69 -15.97 4.92
CA ALA A 292 -13.23 -16.10 4.91
C ALA A 292 -12.52 -14.97 5.71
N ALA A 293 -13.06 -13.75 5.66
CA ALA A 293 -12.53 -12.63 6.43
C ALA A 293 -12.61 -12.87 7.94
N LYS A 294 -13.72 -13.48 8.44
CA LYS A 294 -13.83 -13.88 9.85
C LYS A 294 -12.78 -14.91 10.24
N THR A 295 -12.52 -15.90 9.39
CA THR A 295 -11.49 -16.92 9.63
C THR A 295 -10.12 -16.29 9.79
N TYR A 296 -9.76 -15.34 8.91
CA TYR A 296 -8.53 -14.56 9.02
C TYR A 296 -8.48 -13.76 10.33
N ILE A 297 -9.54 -13.04 10.68
CA ILE A 297 -9.61 -12.24 11.92
C ILE A 297 -9.36 -13.11 13.14
N ASP A 298 -9.98 -14.29 13.20
CA ASP A 298 -9.82 -15.22 14.33
C ASP A 298 -8.39 -15.76 14.41
N ALA A 299 -7.81 -16.17 13.30
CA ALA A 299 -6.43 -16.64 13.24
C ALA A 299 -5.45 -15.54 13.63
N TYR A 300 -5.65 -14.29 13.14
CA TYR A 300 -4.85 -13.14 13.50
C TYR A 300 -4.90 -12.87 15.01
N LYS A 301 -6.09 -12.75 15.58
CA LYS A 301 -6.30 -12.50 17.02
C LYS A 301 -5.76 -13.64 17.89
N ALA A 302 -5.90 -14.87 17.45
CA ALA A 302 -5.35 -16.03 18.16
C ALA A 302 -3.81 -15.99 18.22
N LYS A 303 -3.15 -15.49 17.19
CA LYS A 303 -1.69 -15.43 17.11
C LYS A 303 -1.09 -14.19 17.78
N TYR A 304 -1.71 -13.01 17.55
CA TYR A 304 -1.13 -11.71 17.94
C TYR A 304 -1.86 -11.01 19.11
N GLY A 305 -2.99 -11.56 19.55
CA GLY A 305 -3.83 -10.96 20.60
C GLY A 305 -4.89 -10.00 20.04
N ASN A 306 -5.84 -9.66 20.91
CA ASN A 306 -6.95 -8.77 20.53
C ASN A 306 -6.53 -7.30 20.37
N ASP A 307 -5.44 -6.90 21.03
CA ASP A 307 -4.94 -5.53 21.04
C ASP A 307 -3.95 -5.24 19.88
N ALA A 308 -3.60 -6.27 19.09
CA ALA A 308 -2.75 -6.09 17.93
C ALA A 308 -3.50 -5.31 16.83
N PRO A 309 -2.83 -4.35 16.13
CA PRO A 309 -3.47 -3.59 15.06
C PRO A 309 -4.05 -4.51 14.00
N LEU A 310 -5.35 -4.39 13.75
CA LEU A 310 -6.06 -5.13 12.71
C LEU A 310 -6.82 -4.14 11.84
N ASN A 311 -6.37 -3.95 10.61
CA ASN A 311 -6.89 -2.98 9.67
C ASN A 311 -6.92 -3.53 8.25
N GLN A 312 -7.45 -2.75 7.30
CA GLN A 312 -7.55 -3.13 5.89
C GLN A 312 -6.19 -3.41 5.25
N PHE A 313 -5.13 -2.75 5.68
CA PHE A 313 -3.77 -2.93 5.13
C PHE A 313 -3.16 -4.27 5.53
N GLY A 314 -3.41 -4.70 6.76
CA GLY A 314 -3.07 -6.04 7.21
C GLY A 314 -3.82 -7.11 6.42
N ALA A 315 -5.13 -6.96 6.25
CA ALA A 315 -5.94 -7.88 5.45
C ALA A 315 -5.46 -7.95 4.00
N ALA A 316 -5.11 -6.79 3.40
CA ALA A 316 -4.54 -6.75 2.05
C ALA A 316 -3.14 -7.40 1.99
N ALA A 317 -2.32 -7.30 3.03
CA ALA A 317 -1.01 -7.97 3.08
C ALA A 317 -1.14 -9.50 3.14
N TYR A 318 -2.14 -10.00 3.86
CA TYR A 318 -2.50 -11.42 3.83
C TYR A 318 -2.88 -11.86 2.41
N ASP A 319 -3.74 -11.09 1.74
CA ASP A 319 -4.12 -11.34 0.35
C ASP A 319 -2.92 -11.24 -0.61
N CYS A 320 -1.99 -10.30 -0.42
CA CYS A 320 -0.78 -10.17 -1.24
C CYS A 320 0.07 -11.47 -1.23
N VAL A 321 0.32 -12.02 -0.05
CA VAL A 321 1.12 -13.25 0.08
C VAL A 321 0.43 -14.42 -0.61
N TYR A 322 -0.88 -14.57 -0.42
CA TYR A 322 -1.64 -15.63 -1.08
C TYR A 322 -1.77 -15.40 -2.60
N ALA A 323 -1.93 -14.15 -3.06
CA ALA A 323 -1.98 -13.85 -4.49
C ALA A 323 -0.67 -14.19 -5.20
N ILE A 324 0.48 -13.82 -4.60
CA ILE A 324 1.81 -14.22 -5.11
C ILE A 324 1.94 -15.75 -5.13
N TYR A 325 1.57 -16.42 -4.05
CA TYR A 325 1.62 -17.88 -3.95
C TYR A 325 0.74 -18.58 -5.01
N GLU A 326 -0.49 -18.12 -5.20
CA GLU A 326 -1.41 -18.70 -6.20
C GLU A 326 -0.97 -18.35 -7.63
N ALA A 327 -0.40 -17.17 -7.88
CA ALA A 327 0.18 -16.82 -9.19
C ALA A 327 1.39 -17.71 -9.53
N MET A 328 2.28 -17.98 -8.58
CA MET A 328 3.36 -18.95 -8.78
C MET A 328 2.82 -20.35 -9.14
N LYS A 329 1.71 -20.78 -8.54
CA LYS A 329 1.07 -22.07 -8.87
C LYS A 329 0.41 -22.05 -10.24
N SER A 330 -0.31 -20.98 -10.57
CA SER A 330 -1.03 -20.79 -11.83
C SER A 330 -0.08 -20.80 -13.02
N SER A 331 1.09 -20.20 -12.88
CA SER A 331 2.09 -20.11 -13.96
C SER A 331 2.56 -21.46 -14.50
N GLY A 332 2.44 -22.54 -13.71
CA GLY A 332 2.99 -23.86 -14.07
C GLY A 332 4.52 -23.89 -14.25
N ALA A 333 5.22 -22.81 -13.94
CA ALA A 333 6.66 -22.71 -14.07
C ALA A 333 7.39 -23.58 -13.03
N ASP A 334 8.59 -24.09 -13.40
CA ASP A 334 9.44 -24.86 -12.49
C ASP A 334 10.25 -23.94 -11.57
N ILE A 335 9.56 -23.29 -10.64
CA ILE A 335 10.14 -22.34 -9.69
C ILE A 335 10.94 -23.10 -8.63
N LYS A 336 12.21 -22.75 -8.49
CA LYS A 336 13.14 -23.30 -7.47
C LYS A 336 13.39 -22.27 -6.36
N ALA A 337 13.84 -22.72 -5.19
CA ALA A 337 14.18 -21.86 -4.07
C ALA A 337 15.23 -20.79 -4.41
N ASN A 338 16.11 -21.07 -5.35
CA ASN A 338 17.19 -20.18 -5.78
C ASN A 338 16.90 -19.47 -7.13
N ILE A 339 15.65 -19.39 -7.56
CA ILE A 339 15.26 -18.59 -8.74
C ILE A 339 15.73 -17.14 -8.54
N SER A 340 16.19 -16.48 -9.59
CA SER A 340 16.53 -15.07 -9.51
C SER A 340 15.28 -14.20 -9.30
N ALA A 341 15.47 -13.01 -8.71
CA ALA A 341 14.37 -12.05 -8.58
C ALA A 341 13.81 -11.65 -9.95
N SER A 342 14.68 -11.47 -10.94
CA SER A 342 14.32 -11.10 -12.30
C SER A 342 13.48 -12.19 -13.00
N ASP A 343 13.90 -13.48 -12.93
CA ASP A 343 13.13 -14.57 -13.53
C ASP A 343 11.75 -14.73 -12.84
N LEU A 344 11.71 -14.59 -11.51
CA LEU A 344 10.44 -14.65 -10.78
C LEU A 344 9.55 -13.46 -11.10
N CYS A 345 10.11 -12.27 -11.30
CA CYS A 345 9.39 -11.09 -11.74
C CYS A 345 8.69 -11.32 -13.08
N ASP A 346 9.41 -11.84 -14.06
CA ASP A 346 8.86 -12.09 -15.39
C ASP A 346 7.71 -13.13 -15.35
N ILE A 347 7.84 -14.18 -14.53
CA ILE A 347 6.79 -15.17 -14.30
C ILE A 347 5.54 -14.50 -13.69
N LEU A 348 5.72 -13.75 -12.60
CA LEU A 348 4.59 -13.13 -11.90
C LEU A 348 3.90 -12.06 -12.75
N LYS A 349 4.65 -11.23 -13.47
CA LYS A 349 4.07 -10.27 -14.43
C LYS A 349 3.27 -10.97 -15.51
N GLY A 350 3.79 -12.10 -16.03
CA GLY A 350 3.06 -12.90 -17.02
C GLY A 350 1.69 -13.35 -16.53
N GLU A 351 1.53 -13.64 -15.23
CA GLU A 351 0.24 -13.97 -14.63
C GLU A 351 -0.62 -12.72 -14.40
N PHE A 352 -0.10 -11.72 -13.68
CA PHE A 352 -0.86 -10.55 -13.27
C PHE A 352 -1.33 -9.66 -14.42
N ASP A 353 -0.61 -9.64 -15.55
CA ASP A 353 -0.98 -8.87 -16.75
C ASP A 353 -1.97 -9.61 -17.67
N THR A 354 -2.45 -10.81 -17.27
CA THR A 354 -3.37 -11.64 -18.04
C THR A 354 -4.64 -11.98 -17.24
N ASP A 355 -5.20 -13.15 -17.44
CA ASP A 355 -6.48 -13.58 -16.87
C ASP A 355 -6.38 -14.10 -15.41
N PHE A 356 -5.31 -13.79 -14.67
CA PHE A 356 -5.17 -14.23 -13.29
C PHE A 356 -6.27 -13.66 -12.41
N VAL A 357 -7.02 -14.55 -11.76
CA VAL A 357 -8.10 -14.20 -10.83
C VAL A 357 -7.72 -14.70 -9.46
N PHE A 358 -7.60 -13.79 -8.50
CA PHE A 358 -7.38 -14.11 -7.11
C PHE A 358 -8.70 -14.06 -6.31
N ARG A 359 -8.88 -15.01 -5.38
CA ARG A 359 -10.03 -15.07 -4.47
C ARG A 359 -9.60 -14.70 -3.07
N GLY A 360 -9.69 -13.41 -2.75
CA GLY A 360 -9.19 -12.80 -1.50
C GLY A 360 -10.25 -12.57 -0.43
N ILE A 361 -9.80 -12.04 0.71
CA ILE A 361 -10.66 -11.65 1.85
C ILE A 361 -10.97 -10.16 1.85
N THR A 362 -10.30 -9.36 0.99
CA THR A 362 -10.51 -7.92 0.87
C THR A 362 -11.37 -7.60 -0.36
N GLY A 363 -12.10 -6.49 -0.33
CA GLY A 363 -13.07 -6.10 -1.36
C GLY A 363 -14.50 -6.48 -1.00
N ALA A 364 -15.40 -6.45 -1.99
CA ALA A 364 -16.81 -6.80 -1.79
C ALA A 364 -16.99 -8.33 -1.81
N PRO A 365 -17.41 -8.97 -0.70
CA PRO A 365 -17.51 -10.42 -0.62
C PRO A 365 -18.69 -10.95 -1.45
N GLU A 366 -18.47 -12.08 -2.09
CA GLU A 366 -19.49 -12.88 -2.77
C GLU A 366 -20.13 -13.91 -1.79
N ALA A 367 -20.99 -14.76 -2.32
CA ALA A 367 -21.76 -15.72 -1.50
C ALA A 367 -20.90 -16.72 -0.70
N ASP A 368 -19.66 -16.98 -1.14
CA ASP A 368 -18.69 -17.82 -0.42
C ASP A 368 -17.84 -17.06 0.61
N GLY A 369 -18.11 -15.77 0.78
CA GLY A 369 -17.38 -14.88 1.69
C GLY A 369 -15.99 -14.45 1.22
N LYS A 370 -15.65 -14.69 -0.06
CA LYS A 370 -14.43 -14.20 -0.73
C LYS A 370 -14.78 -13.20 -1.81
N SER A 371 -13.84 -12.35 -2.15
CA SER A 371 -13.96 -11.37 -3.23
C SER A 371 -13.17 -11.81 -4.46
N THR A 372 -13.68 -11.50 -5.64
CA THR A 372 -12.92 -11.63 -6.89
C THR A 372 -12.03 -10.41 -7.06
N ILE A 373 -10.75 -10.65 -7.25
CA ILE A 373 -9.70 -9.62 -7.39
C ILE A 373 -8.92 -9.90 -8.66
N THR A 374 -8.78 -8.87 -9.52
CA THR A 374 -8.05 -8.96 -10.80
C THR A 374 -7.20 -7.72 -11.01
N TRP A 375 -6.23 -7.80 -11.91
CA TRP A 375 -5.41 -6.69 -12.40
C TRP A 375 -5.65 -6.43 -13.89
N THR A 376 -6.83 -6.78 -14.35
CA THR A 376 -7.35 -6.50 -15.68
C THR A 376 -8.64 -5.70 -15.60
N ASP A 377 -8.92 -4.90 -16.62
CA ASP A 377 -10.20 -4.21 -16.74
C ASP A 377 -11.32 -5.18 -17.16
N LYS A 378 -12.54 -4.66 -17.28
CA LYS A 378 -13.73 -5.45 -17.72
C LYS A 378 -13.60 -6.06 -19.12
N ASP A 379 -12.67 -5.57 -19.94
CA ASP A 379 -12.44 -6.01 -21.31
C ASP A 379 -11.22 -6.98 -21.38
N GLY A 380 -10.62 -7.31 -20.22
CA GLY A 380 -9.48 -8.22 -20.06
C GLY A 380 -8.12 -7.60 -20.36
N ASN A 381 -8.02 -6.27 -20.46
CA ASN A 381 -6.73 -5.60 -20.65
C ASN A 381 -6.05 -5.39 -19.30
N ALA A 382 -4.72 -5.50 -19.25
CA ALA A 382 -3.93 -5.20 -18.08
C ALA A 382 -4.15 -3.75 -17.61
N THR A 383 -4.32 -3.56 -16.29
CA THR A 383 -4.57 -2.25 -15.67
C THR A 383 -3.30 -1.55 -15.24
N ASN A 384 -2.14 -1.93 -15.80
CA ASN A 384 -0.82 -1.43 -15.41
C ASN A 384 -0.56 -1.59 -13.89
N GLY A 385 -0.98 -2.72 -13.30
CA GLY A 385 -0.77 -3.04 -11.90
C GLY A 385 -1.82 -2.50 -10.92
N HIS A 386 -2.79 -1.71 -11.38
CA HIS A 386 -3.92 -1.30 -10.54
C HIS A 386 -4.90 -2.45 -10.32
N VAL A 387 -5.32 -2.64 -9.08
CA VAL A 387 -6.28 -3.68 -8.73
C VAL A 387 -7.71 -3.27 -9.13
N ASN A 388 -8.47 -4.21 -9.66
CA ASN A 388 -9.91 -4.03 -9.87
C ASN A 388 -10.65 -4.36 -8.57
N LYS A 389 -10.77 -3.36 -7.69
CA LYS A 389 -11.40 -3.45 -6.37
C LYS A 389 -12.18 -2.17 -6.09
N THR A 390 -13.39 -2.29 -5.58
CA THR A 390 -14.24 -1.14 -5.27
C THR A 390 -14.10 -0.76 -3.80
N PRO A 391 -13.75 0.50 -3.47
CA PRO A 391 -13.80 0.99 -2.10
C PRO A 391 -15.24 1.14 -1.63
N VAL A 392 -15.46 0.93 -0.33
CA VAL A 392 -16.75 1.06 0.35
C VAL A 392 -16.63 2.03 1.51
N SER A 393 -17.65 2.87 1.71
CA SER A 393 -17.69 3.76 2.88
C SER A 393 -17.97 2.95 4.15
N TYR A 394 -17.18 3.19 5.20
CA TYR A 394 -17.30 2.55 6.49
C TYR A 394 -17.52 3.60 7.59
N THR A 395 -18.61 3.50 8.36
CA THR A 395 -18.88 4.39 9.48
C THR A 395 -18.31 3.79 10.77
N VAL A 396 -17.38 4.50 11.37
CA VAL A 396 -16.76 4.14 12.66
C VAL A 396 -17.61 4.66 13.81
N LYS A 397 -18.16 5.88 13.64
CA LYS A 397 -18.93 6.56 14.66
C LYS A 397 -20.05 7.40 14.04
N GLU A 398 -21.25 7.20 14.52
CA GLU A 398 -22.41 8.04 14.19
C GLU A 398 -22.36 9.38 14.95
N VAL A 399 -23.01 10.41 14.39
CA VAL A 399 -23.24 11.69 15.10
C VAL A 399 -23.98 11.40 16.39
N THR A 400 -23.42 11.86 17.50
CA THR A 400 -24.13 11.79 18.79
C THR A 400 -24.89 13.10 19.01
N ASN A 401 -26.21 13.03 19.03
CA ASN A 401 -27.04 14.17 19.42
C ASN A 401 -26.71 14.54 20.87
N ALA A 402 -26.31 15.80 21.09
CA ALA A 402 -26.04 16.38 22.38
C ALA A 402 -27.31 16.56 23.20
#